data_de90bbc6605d17bf2c4e3e5cd5831aa3
#
_entry.id   de90bbc6605d17bf2c4e3e5cd5831aa3
#
_cell.length_a   1.000
_cell.length_b   1.000
_cell.length_c   1.000
_cell.angle_alpha   90.00
_cell.angle_beta   90.00
_cell.angle_gamma   90.00
#
_symmetry.space_group_name_H-M   'P 1'
#
loop_
_entity.id
_entity.type
_entity.pdbx_description
1 polymer ?
#
loop_
_entity_poly.entity_id
_entity_poly.type
_entity_poly.pdbx_seq_one_letter_code
_entity_poly.pdbx_strand_id
1 'polypeptide(L)'
;MKMDRSIVAIAQYEKPFESVRKAVDLSHGLDQLSRKARVFIKPNLILWRGVSPAVLPKWGMITTSRVVEDVVSLLTDRGIDEIVIGE
;
A
#
# COMPACT_ATOMS: atom_id res chain seq x y z
N MET A 1 3.24 -8.31 -25.31
CA MET A 1 2.77 -9.49 -24.66
C MET A 1 1.62 -9.20 -23.71
N LYS A 2 0.65 -10.04 -23.72
CA LYS A 2 -0.53 -9.81 -22.91
C LYS A 2 -0.53 -10.69 -21.67
N MET A 3 -0.85 -10.08 -20.55
CA MET A 3 -1.03 -10.83 -19.31
C MET A 3 -2.46 -11.31 -19.21
N ASP A 4 -2.62 -12.61 -19.12
CA ASP A 4 -3.95 -13.20 -18.97
C ASP A 4 -4.35 -13.37 -17.51
N ARG A 5 -3.42 -13.17 -16.61
CA ARG A 5 -3.66 -13.37 -15.19
C ARG A 5 -3.11 -12.23 -14.37
N SER A 6 -3.83 -11.90 -13.33
CA SER A 6 -3.35 -10.99 -12.30
C SER A 6 -2.96 -11.80 -11.08
N ILE A 7 -1.90 -11.38 -10.43
CA ILE A 7 -1.41 -12.04 -9.23
C ILE A 7 -1.92 -11.25 -8.03
N VAL A 8 -2.58 -11.93 -7.12
CA VAL A 8 -3.04 -11.35 -5.86
C VAL A 8 -2.33 -12.08 -4.73
N ALA A 9 -1.74 -11.32 -3.84
CA ALA A 9 -1.06 -11.88 -2.69
C ALA A 9 -1.71 -11.38 -1.41
N ILE A 10 -1.82 -12.26 -0.45
CA ILE A 10 -2.36 -11.93 0.87
C ILE A 10 -1.33 -12.35 1.90
N ALA A 11 -0.95 -11.42 2.75
CA ALA A 11 -0.02 -11.68 3.83
C ALA A 11 -0.60 -11.12 5.13
N GLN A 12 -0.46 -11.87 6.20
CA GLN A 12 -0.87 -11.38 7.51
C GLN A 12 0.14 -10.35 8.00
N TYR A 13 -0.37 -9.25 8.53
CA TYR A 13 0.51 -8.21 9.04
C TYR A 13 1.06 -8.63 10.41
N GLU A 14 2.30 -9.02 10.43
CA GLU A 14 2.96 -9.48 11.66
C GLU A 14 4.11 -8.58 12.08
N LYS A 15 4.86 -8.07 11.11
CA LYS A 15 6.02 -7.23 11.37
C LYS A 15 5.96 -5.98 10.49
N PRO A 16 6.27 -4.82 11.05
CA PRO A 16 6.35 -3.61 10.25
C PRO A 16 7.30 -3.80 9.08
N PHE A 17 6.94 -3.24 7.94
CA PHE A 17 7.71 -3.29 6.71
C PHE A 17 7.75 -4.68 6.08
N GLU A 18 8.17 -5.70 6.82
CA GLU A 18 8.38 -7.03 6.26
C GLU A 18 7.09 -7.66 5.72
N SER A 19 5.99 -7.47 6.42
CA SER A 19 4.72 -8.05 5.98
C SER A 19 4.22 -7.41 4.70
N VAL A 20 4.34 -6.11 4.58
CA VAL A 20 3.96 -5.39 3.36
C VAL A 20 4.91 -5.77 2.22
N ARG A 21 6.21 -5.82 2.49
CA ARG A 21 7.19 -6.22 1.50
C ARG A 21 6.89 -7.62 0.97
N LYS A 22 6.54 -8.54 1.86
CA LYS A 22 6.20 -9.90 1.47
C LYS A 22 5.01 -9.92 0.50
N ALA A 23 3.96 -9.17 0.82
CA ALA A 23 2.79 -9.12 -0.04
C ALA A 23 3.13 -8.53 -1.41
N VAL A 24 3.92 -7.46 -1.43
CA VAL A 24 4.32 -6.81 -2.68
C VAL A 24 5.20 -7.74 -3.52
N ASP A 25 6.16 -8.40 -2.89
CA ASP A 25 7.07 -9.31 -3.60
C ASP A 25 6.31 -10.50 -4.17
N LEU A 26 5.39 -11.07 -3.41
CA LEU A 26 4.61 -12.21 -3.87
C LEU A 26 3.70 -11.85 -5.05
N SER A 27 3.20 -10.63 -5.08
CA SER A 27 2.33 -10.19 -6.16
C SER A 27 3.09 -9.60 -7.34
N HIS A 28 4.39 -9.40 -7.21
CA HIS A 28 5.22 -8.71 -8.20
C HIS A 28 4.72 -7.29 -8.48
N GLY A 29 4.15 -6.66 -7.48
CA GLY A 29 3.44 -5.39 -7.65
C GLY A 29 4.31 -4.23 -8.10
N LEU A 30 5.60 -4.24 -7.77
CA LEU A 30 6.51 -3.16 -8.12
C LEU A 30 7.58 -3.56 -9.14
N ASP A 31 7.47 -4.74 -9.72
CA ASP A 31 8.53 -5.26 -10.58
C ASP A 31 8.81 -4.39 -11.81
N GLN A 32 7.79 -3.74 -12.32
CA GLN A 32 7.93 -2.92 -13.53
C GLN A 32 8.14 -1.45 -13.24
N LEU A 33 8.27 -1.08 -11.99
CA LEU A 33 8.39 0.31 -11.60
C LEU A 33 9.83 0.80 -11.80
N SER A 34 9.97 1.86 -12.59
CA SER A 34 11.27 2.47 -12.85
C SER A 34 11.69 3.33 -11.65
N ARG A 35 13.01 3.47 -11.45
CA ARG A 35 13.54 4.37 -10.43
C ARG A 35 13.14 5.81 -10.66
N LYS A 36 12.89 6.18 -11.91
CA LYS A 36 12.51 7.54 -12.27
C LYS A 36 11.00 7.76 -12.18
N ALA A 37 10.27 6.76 -11.76
CA ALA A 37 8.83 6.87 -11.66
C ALA A 37 8.44 7.88 -10.59
N ARG A 38 7.34 8.55 -10.84
CA ARG A 38 6.68 9.36 -9.84
C ARG A 38 5.54 8.52 -9.28
N VAL A 39 5.48 8.43 -7.97
CA VAL A 39 4.49 7.60 -7.33
C VAL A 39 3.54 8.49 -6.52
N PHE A 40 2.27 8.32 -6.78
CA PHE A 40 1.24 8.98 -6.00
C PHE A 40 0.51 7.91 -5.19
N ILE A 41 0.53 8.05 -3.87
CA ILE A 41 -0.14 7.11 -2.99
C ILE A 41 -1.43 7.74 -2.52
N LYS A 42 -2.53 7.08 -2.82
CA LYS A 42 -3.85 7.52 -2.39
C LYS A 42 -4.39 6.50 -1.39
N PRO A 43 -4.11 6.69 -0.11
CA PRO A 43 -4.65 5.78 0.89
C PRO A 43 -6.15 5.97 1.03
N ASN A 44 -6.81 4.93 1.47
CA ASN A 44 -8.24 5.01 1.72
C ASN A 44 -8.46 5.64 3.09
N LEU A 45 -8.74 6.94 3.09
CA LEU A 45 -8.90 7.72 4.32
C LEU A 45 -10.30 8.27 4.48
N ILE A 46 -11.30 7.57 3.96
CA ILE A 46 -12.67 8.06 4.04
C ILE A 46 -13.16 7.99 5.46
N LEU A 47 -13.41 9.17 6.04
CA LEU A 47 -14.04 9.31 7.32
C LEU A 47 -15.45 9.82 7.08
N TRP A 48 -16.43 9.02 7.47
CA TRP A 48 -17.82 9.43 7.39
C TRP A 48 -18.18 10.26 8.60
N ARG A 49 -18.43 11.53 8.37
CA ARG A 49 -18.91 12.39 9.43
C ARG A 49 -20.28 11.90 9.87
N GLY A 50 -20.48 11.85 11.16
CA GLY A 50 -21.76 11.44 11.73
C GLY A 50 -21.89 9.95 11.96
N VAL A 51 -20.90 9.18 11.57
CA VAL A 51 -20.88 7.75 11.88
C VAL A 51 -20.00 7.52 13.10
N SER A 52 -20.59 6.88 14.11
CA SER A 52 -19.85 6.57 15.32
C SER A 52 -18.69 5.60 15.01
N PRO A 53 -17.54 5.81 15.62
CA PRO A 53 -16.42 4.86 15.47
C PRO A 53 -16.79 3.42 15.85
N ALA A 54 -17.78 3.26 16.72
CA ALA A 54 -18.22 1.92 17.10
C ALA A 54 -18.92 1.17 15.97
N VAL A 55 -19.43 1.88 14.98
CA VAL A 55 -20.13 1.28 13.84
C VAL A 55 -19.17 0.94 12.72
N LEU A 56 -18.00 1.60 12.66
CA LEU A 56 -17.03 1.38 11.60
C LEU A 56 -16.17 0.17 11.92
N PRO A 57 -15.91 -0.68 10.92
CA PRO A 57 -14.94 -1.77 11.11
C PRO A 57 -13.59 -1.18 11.49
N LYS A 58 -12.96 -1.77 12.46
CA LYS A 58 -11.70 -1.25 12.98
C LYS A 58 -10.60 -1.19 11.92
N TRP A 59 -10.61 -2.12 10.99
CA TRP A 59 -9.52 -2.31 10.04
C TRP A 59 -9.98 -2.48 8.61
N GLY A 60 -11.15 -2.08 8.26
CA GLY A 60 -11.69 -2.38 6.93
C GLY A 60 -11.82 -1.21 6.00
N MET A 61 -12.01 -0.01 6.53
CA MET A 61 -12.38 1.14 5.72
C MET A 61 -11.28 2.19 5.58
N ILE A 62 -10.29 2.15 6.45
CA ILE A 62 -9.24 3.17 6.48
C ILE A 62 -7.89 2.49 6.41
N THR A 63 -7.05 2.95 5.50
CA THR A 63 -5.68 2.48 5.43
C THR A 63 -4.91 3.01 6.64
N THR A 64 -4.25 2.13 7.37
CA THR A 64 -3.49 2.55 8.54
C THR A 64 -2.22 3.28 8.13
N SER A 65 -1.78 4.22 8.97
CA SER A 65 -0.54 4.94 8.71
C SER A 65 0.65 4.00 8.66
N ARG A 66 0.59 2.91 9.42
CA ARG A 66 1.65 1.92 9.45
C ARG A 66 1.88 1.31 8.08
N VAL A 67 0.81 0.94 7.39
CA VAL A 67 0.93 0.37 6.04
C VAL A 67 1.46 1.42 5.06
N VAL A 68 1.00 2.66 5.17
CA VAL A 68 1.48 3.74 4.31
C VAL A 68 2.98 3.95 4.51
N GLU A 69 3.44 3.97 5.74
CA GLU A 69 4.87 4.11 6.05
C GLU A 69 5.67 2.96 5.45
N ASP A 70 5.15 1.75 5.54
CA ASP A 70 5.83 0.58 5.01
C ASP A 70 5.95 0.66 3.49
N VAL A 71 4.89 1.11 2.82
CA VAL A 71 4.93 1.28 1.36
C VAL A 71 5.93 2.35 0.95
N VAL A 72 5.96 3.47 1.66
CA VAL A 72 6.92 4.54 1.38
C VAL A 72 8.34 4.02 1.56
N SER A 73 8.60 3.28 2.63
CA SER A 73 9.93 2.70 2.88
C SER A 73 10.33 1.75 1.76
N LEU A 74 9.39 0.94 1.30
CA LEU A 74 9.64 -0.01 0.23
C LEU A 74 9.99 0.71 -1.07
N LEU A 75 9.27 1.76 -1.41
CA LEU A 75 9.54 2.55 -2.60
C LEU A 75 10.88 3.27 -2.50
N THR A 76 11.17 3.81 -1.34
CA THR A 76 12.45 4.49 -1.11
C THR A 76 13.62 3.52 -1.26
N ASP A 77 13.46 2.30 -0.77
CA ASP A 77 14.50 1.27 -0.92
C ASP A 77 14.74 0.91 -2.38
N ARG A 78 13.75 1.07 -3.23
CA ARG A 78 13.90 0.84 -4.66
C ARG A 78 14.49 2.02 -5.41
N GLY A 79 14.80 3.10 -4.70
CA GLY A 79 15.43 4.27 -5.29
C GLY A 79 14.46 5.29 -5.89
N ILE A 80 13.21 5.22 -5.52
CA ILE A 80 12.22 6.18 -6.00
C ILE A 80 12.26 7.43 -5.15
N ASP A 81 12.46 8.57 -5.79
CA ASP A 81 12.62 9.84 -5.10
C ASP A 81 11.33 10.66 -5.01
N GLU A 82 10.45 10.51 -5.97
CA GLU A 82 9.25 11.32 -6.03
C GLU A 82 8.04 10.50 -5.56
N ILE A 83 7.67 10.70 -4.32
CA ILE A 83 6.53 10.04 -3.71
C ILE A 83 5.64 11.11 -3.12
N VAL A 84 4.38 11.13 -3.53
CA VAL A 84 3.38 12.05 -3.02
C VAL A 84 2.24 11.25 -2.42
N ILE A 85 1.81 11.64 -1.25
CA ILE A 85 0.68 11.02 -0.56
C ILE A 85 -0.44 12.05 -0.50
N GLY A 86 -1.62 11.66 -0.94
CA GLY A 86 -2.74 12.58 -0.92
C GLY A 86 -4.06 11.90 -1.24
N GLU A 87 -5.09 12.69 -1.33
CA GLU A 87 -6.42 12.18 -1.63
C GLU A 87 -6.96 12.71 -2.95
#